data_47901dfa4a9495e91b0c5232d15b3975
#
_entry.id   47901dfa4a9495e91b0c5232d15b3975
#
_cell.length_a   1.000
_cell.length_b   1.000
_cell.length_c   1.000
_cell.angle_alpha   90.00
_cell.angle_beta   90.00
_cell.angle_gamma   90.00
#
_symmetry.space_group_name_H-M   'P 1'
#
loop_
_entity.id
_entity.type
_entity.pdbx_description
1 polymer ?
#
loop_
_entity_poly.entity_id
_entity_poly.type
_entity_poly.pdbx_seq_one_letter_code
_entity_poly.pdbx_strand_id
1 'polypeptide(L)'
;MVESFPVMGDFRFFCFLTILHSSTEVTMANEFDLLSVINTLETSRGISKTDLLSAIKNAYATAMRKSIGNIPIRVEFENYKKLVAEKLVYVSDTAFGTGFMKVEEAQKIAGYEKAKEGDEIWVSVPETAMNRQSVQIFRQELLRILRDAEKVTIAERFRNRVGEIVPVTIKQLTRSKDYICNLEEAEAILFKEDYPSSDVYSNESTVYVCIAGINENEEELKENVLYRNGKKPDAKKVEAFEKKISQQQNIPGIRLTRIDDSFVKAVFATEVAEIKDGSVEIVKIARIPGRRTKVAVRSSNPQIEPIGACIGSRGSRIKSIMSKINYDNKMFEKIDVVKWDSDLLKYAENALSPAEIESIQVSETDYNTLLVRVDPSKRTPAIGREGDNIELAAKLLADFQFAGQRWRITVQKDKPAPIRSFEESTANAIKNFAEIPGITEHDAEVLVSNGFISTDIITSFANHGGLEGFINSFIPSSIENDPELPIRVWNSIMNLEADVEE
;
A
#
# COMPACT_ATOMS: atom_id res chain seq x y z
N MET A 1 -27.84 -32.45 15.39
CA MET A 1 -26.65 -32.53 16.25
C MET A 1 -25.59 -33.28 15.45
N VAL A 2 -24.71 -32.55 14.81
CA VAL A 2 -23.49 -33.07 14.20
C VAL A 2 -22.40 -32.17 14.76
N GLU A 3 -21.65 -32.69 15.70
CA GLU A 3 -20.50 -32.04 16.33
C GLU A 3 -19.40 -31.92 15.30
N SER A 4 -18.98 -30.67 15.04
CA SER A 4 -17.81 -30.34 14.26
C SER A 4 -16.55 -30.65 15.09
N PHE A 5 -15.82 -31.68 14.69
CA PHE A 5 -14.51 -31.99 15.24
C PHE A 5 -13.47 -30.96 14.74
N PRO A 6 -12.58 -30.44 15.58
CA PRO A 6 -11.51 -29.55 15.16
C PRO A 6 -10.47 -30.31 14.33
N VAL A 7 -9.93 -29.59 13.36
CA VAL A 7 -8.99 -29.99 12.32
C VAL A 7 -7.83 -30.82 12.90
N MET A 8 -7.73 -32.07 12.49
CA MET A 8 -6.75 -33.09 12.90
C MET A 8 -5.30 -32.81 12.43
N GLY A 9 -5.05 -31.70 11.72
CA GLY A 9 -3.74 -31.34 11.18
C GLY A 9 -2.71 -30.88 12.23
N ASP A 10 -3.16 -30.19 13.26
CA ASP A 10 -2.27 -29.64 14.29
C ASP A 10 -1.74 -30.70 15.27
N PHE A 11 -2.47 -31.80 15.47
CA PHE A 11 -2.11 -32.82 16.45
C PHE A 11 -0.91 -33.67 15.99
N ARG A 12 -0.77 -33.97 14.71
CA ARG A 12 0.37 -34.74 14.18
C ARG A 12 1.66 -33.93 14.09
N PHE A 13 1.56 -32.65 13.76
CA PHE A 13 2.69 -31.73 13.81
C PHE A 13 3.13 -31.44 15.25
N PHE A 14 2.17 -31.37 16.18
CA PHE A 14 2.45 -31.26 17.60
C PHE A 14 3.11 -32.53 18.13
N CYS A 15 2.70 -33.73 17.68
CA CYS A 15 3.39 -34.99 17.99
C CYS A 15 4.82 -35.03 17.42
N PHE A 16 5.07 -34.55 16.18
CA PHE A 16 6.44 -34.44 15.65
C PHE A 16 7.29 -33.51 16.51
N LEU A 17 6.76 -32.37 16.93
CA LEU A 17 7.42 -31.45 17.84
C LEU A 17 7.54 -32.01 19.28
N THR A 18 6.63 -32.83 19.73
CA THR A 18 6.64 -33.45 21.08
C THR A 18 7.64 -34.59 21.16
N ILE A 19 7.83 -35.35 20.07
CA ILE A 19 8.87 -36.38 19.96
C ILE A 19 10.27 -35.76 20.03
N LEU A 20 10.45 -34.55 19.50
CA LEU A 20 11.68 -33.76 19.69
C LEU A 20 11.83 -33.18 21.10
N HIS A 21 10.79 -33.31 21.95
CA HIS A 21 10.79 -32.80 23.34
C HIS A 21 11.09 -33.82 24.42
N SER A 22 10.91 -35.13 24.14
CA SER A 22 11.25 -36.18 25.08
C SER A 22 12.75 -36.49 25.06
N SER A 23 13.47 -35.82 25.92
CA SER A 23 14.88 -36.04 26.17
C SER A 23 15.09 -37.21 27.12
N THR A 24 15.09 -38.41 26.61
CA THR A 24 15.85 -39.56 27.17
C THR A 24 15.88 -40.64 26.09
N GLU A 25 17.07 -40.96 25.60
CA GLU A 25 17.37 -42.06 24.70
C GLU A 25 16.56 -42.08 23.39
N VAL A 26 16.94 -41.21 22.46
CA VAL A 26 16.53 -41.37 21.05
C VAL A 26 17.39 -42.49 20.44
N THR A 27 17.06 -43.71 20.78
CA THR A 27 17.24 -44.81 19.84
C THR A 27 16.21 -44.56 18.74
N MET A 28 16.68 -44.23 17.53
CA MET A 28 15.89 -44.08 16.30
C MET A 28 15.30 -45.45 15.89
N ALA A 29 14.41 -45.99 16.68
CA ALA A 29 13.71 -47.25 16.43
C ALA A 29 12.20 -46.99 16.40
N ASN A 30 11.76 -46.19 15.48
CA ASN A 30 10.45 -46.28 14.85
C ASN A 30 10.57 -45.55 13.49
N GLU A 31 10.25 -46.27 12.41
CA GLU A 31 10.24 -45.77 11.05
C GLU A 31 9.32 -44.54 10.97
N PHE A 32 9.93 -43.38 11.20
CA PHE A 32 9.25 -42.13 11.08
C PHE A 32 9.12 -41.89 9.56
N ASP A 33 7.93 -42.06 9.02
CA ASP A 33 7.68 -41.84 7.61
C ASP A 33 7.72 -40.35 7.31
N LEU A 34 8.95 -39.80 7.12
CA LEU A 34 9.22 -38.43 6.76
C LEU A 34 8.42 -38.03 5.52
N LEU A 35 8.22 -38.98 4.58
CA LEU A 35 7.43 -38.76 3.38
C LEU A 35 5.96 -38.50 3.69
N SER A 36 5.38 -39.18 4.69
CA SER A 36 3.98 -38.93 5.07
C SER A 36 3.78 -37.55 5.68
N VAL A 37 4.77 -37.06 6.45
CA VAL A 37 4.77 -35.72 7.01
C VAL A 37 4.94 -34.68 5.91
N ILE A 38 5.87 -34.88 4.99
CA ILE A 38 6.09 -33.99 3.84
C ILE A 38 4.81 -33.93 2.99
N ASN A 39 4.19 -35.05 2.66
CA ASN A 39 2.94 -35.08 1.88
C ASN A 39 1.78 -34.40 2.63
N THR A 40 1.73 -34.52 3.97
CA THR A 40 0.73 -33.81 4.77
C THR A 40 0.96 -32.30 4.75
N LEU A 41 2.19 -31.82 4.84
CA LEU A 41 2.53 -30.40 4.75
C LEU A 41 2.28 -29.84 3.35
N GLU A 42 2.58 -30.61 2.31
CA GLU A 42 2.27 -30.24 0.93
C GLU A 42 0.77 -30.04 0.72
N THR A 43 -0.04 -30.97 1.20
CA THR A 43 -1.52 -30.88 1.07
C THR A 43 -2.15 -29.84 1.96
N SER A 44 -1.64 -29.65 3.19
CA SER A 44 -2.25 -28.74 4.16
C SER A 44 -1.76 -27.30 4.06
N ARG A 45 -0.54 -27.07 3.59
CA ARG A 45 0.09 -25.73 3.52
C ARG A 45 0.50 -25.30 2.12
N GLY A 46 0.32 -26.16 1.11
CA GLY A 46 0.64 -25.86 -0.29
C GLY A 46 2.13 -25.70 -0.60
N ILE A 47 3.02 -26.04 0.33
CA ILE A 47 4.48 -25.95 0.13
C ILE A 47 4.94 -27.13 -0.71
N SER A 48 5.70 -26.90 -1.78
CA SER A 48 6.14 -27.99 -2.63
C SER A 48 7.06 -28.98 -1.90
N LYS A 49 6.98 -30.25 -2.28
CA LYS A 49 7.84 -31.31 -1.71
C LYS A 49 9.32 -30.99 -1.87
N THR A 50 9.72 -30.40 -2.98
CA THR A 50 11.11 -30.00 -3.26
C THR A 50 11.59 -28.94 -2.30
N ASP A 51 10.75 -27.95 -2.01
CA ASP A 51 11.09 -26.85 -1.09
C ASP A 51 11.15 -27.34 0.35
N LEU A 52 10.25 -28.25 0.75
CA LEU A 52 10.30 -28.90 2.06
C LEU A 52 11.56 -29.72 2.27
N LEU A 53 11.97 -30.52 1.27
CA LEU A 53 13.21 -31.29 1.33
C LEU A 53 14.44 -30.37 1.41
N SER A 54 14.46 -29.31 0.64
CA SER A 54 15.52 -28.29 0.67
C SER A 54 15.57 -27.57 2.01
N ALA A 55 14.42 -27.21 2.56
CA ALA A 55 14.31 -26.60 3.89
C ALA A 55 14.91 -27.48 4.99
N ILE A 56 14.57 -28.77 4.99
CA ILE A 56 15.08 -29.74 5.97
C ILE A 56 16.61 -29.87 5.85
N LYS A 57 17.16 -30.03 4.62
CA LYS A 57 18.60 -30.10 4.37
C LYS A 57 19.31 -28.84 4.88
N ASN A 58 18.80 -27.66 4.58
CA ASN A 58 19.40 -26.38 4.97
C ASN A 58 19.38 -26.18 6.50
N ALA A 59 18.25 -26.50 7.15
CA ALA A 59 18.13 -26.42 8.60
C ALA A 59 19.11 -27.38 9.29
N TYR A 60 19.25 -28.60 8.78
CA TYR A 60 20.16 -29.59 9.30
C TYR A 60 21.63 -29.16 9.12
N ALA A 61 22.00 -28.67 7.94
CA ALA A 61 23.33 -28.14 7.68
C ALA A 61 23.68 -26.96 8.59
N THR A 62 22.73 -26.06 8.84
CA THR A 62 22.93 -24.92 9.74
C THR A 62 23.15 -25.37 11.20
N ALA A 63 22.38 -26.34 11.67
CA ALA A 63 22.53 -26.90 12.99
C ALA A 63 23.89 -27.62 13.16
N MET A 64 24.30 -28.38 12.17
CA MET A 64 25.59 -29.07 12.17
C MET A 64 26.77 -28.11 12.17
N ARG A 65 26.74 -27.01 11.40
CA ARG A 65 27.79 -25.97 11.44
C ARG A 65 27.99 -25.38 12.82
N LYS A 66 26.93 -25.23 13.60
CA LYS A 66 27.02 -24.74 14.98
C LYS A 66 27.65 -25.76 15.93
N SER A 67 27.56 -27.06 15.61
CA SER A 67 28.12 -28.14 16.42
C SER A 67 29.60 -28.38 16.12
N ILE A 68 29.98 -28.42 14.84
CA ILE A 68 31.32 -28.86 14.41
C ILE A 68 32.22 -27.69 13.95
N GLY A 69 31.71 -26.46 13.95
CA GLY A 69 32.43 -25.27 13.47
C GLY A 69 31.92 -24.78 12.12
N ASN A 70 32.32 -23.56 11.73
CA ASN A 70 31.87 -22.92 10.50
C ASN A 70 32.57 -23.48 9.25
N ILE A 71 32.35 -24.78 9.01
CA ILE A 71 32.92 -25.53 7.87
C ILE A 71 31.77 -25.75 6.87
N PRO A 72 32.07 -25.77 5.54
CA PRO A 72 31.09 -26.14 4.55
C PRO A 72 30.54 -27.54 4.79
N ILE A 73 29.20 -27.66 4.84
CA ILE A 73 28.49 -28.91 5.05
C ILE A 73 27.50 -29.08 3.91
N ARG A 74 27.48 -30.24 3.31
CA ARG A 74 26.40 -30.70 2.44
C ARG A 74 25.59 -31.78 3.13
N VAL A 75 24.29 -31.78 2.86
CA VAL A 75 23.33 -32.71 3.47
C VAL A 75 22.52 -33.36 2.36
N GLU A 76 22.46 -34.68 2.38
CA GLU A 76 21.64 -35.44 1.45
C GLU A 76 20.73 -36.42 2.15
N PHE A 77 19.62 -36.77 1.46
CA PHE A 77 18.74 -37.82 1.93
C PHE A 77 19.17 -39.17 1.39
N GLU A 78 19.47 -40.09 2.27
CA GLU A 78 19.64 -41.50 1.95
C GLU A 78 18.26 -42.18 1.96
N ASN A 79 17.78 -42.61 0.76
CA ASN A 79 16.47 -43.28 0.58
C ASN A 79 15.25 -42.54 1.16
N TYR A 80 15.31 -41.21 1.26
CA TYR A 80 14.27 -40.35 1.89
C TYR A 80 13.96 -40.68 3.35
N LYS A 81 14.78 -41.51 4.00
CA LYS A 81 14.57 -41.93 5.38
C LYS A 81 15.58 -41.34 6.35
N LYS A 82 16.80 -41.10 5.88
CA LYS A 82 17.93 -40.67 6.70
C LYS A 82 18.63 -39.46 6.11
N LEU A 83 19.01 -38.51 6.97
CA LEU A 83 19.85 -37.38 6.58
C LEU A 83 21.32 -37.75 6.80
N VAL A 84 22.11 -37.65 5.74
CA VAL A 84 23.57 -37.84 5.77
C VAL A 84 24.22 -36.49 5.59
N ALA A 85 25.07 -36.11 6.52
CA ALA A 85 25.85 -34.90 6.44
C ALA A 85 27.32 -35.22 6.13
N GLU A 86 27.93 -34.44 5.25
CA GLU A 86 29.36 -34.49 4.96
C GLU A 86 29.95 -33.08 5.13
N LYS A 87 31.13 -33.02 5.75
CA LYS A 87 31.91 -31.80 5.93
C LYS A 87 33.06 -31.74 4.94
N LEU A 88 33.33 -30.54 4.42
CA LEU A 88 34.53 -30.30 3.61
C LEU A 88 35.75 -30.25 4.52
N VAL A 89 36.78 -31.01 4.20
CA VAL A 89 38.02 -31.06 4.95
C VAL A 89 39.19 -30.91 3.96
N TYR A 90 40.16 -30.10 4.34
CA TYR A 90 41.39 -29.91 3.60
C TYR A 90 42.46 -30.90 4.06
N VAL A 91 43.09 -31.61 3.15
CA VAL A 91 44.15 -32.56 3.47
C VAL A 91 45.45 -31.79 3.72
N SER A 92 45.98 -31.86 4.95
CA SER A 92 47.28 -31.23 5.27
C SER A 92 47.93 -31.90 6.45
N ASP A 93 49.25 -32.16 6.31
CA ASP A 93 50.06 -32.71 7.40
C ASP A 93 50.59 -31.63 8.36
N THR A 94 50.50 -30.35 7.95
CA THR A 94 51.04 -29.20 8.70
C THR A 94 49.97 -28.38 9.40
N ALA A 95 48.72 -28.36 8.88
CA ALA A 95 47.61 -27.59 9.44
C ALA A 95 46.76 -28.44 10.41
N PHE A 96 46.26 -27.80 11.48
CA PHE A 96 45.48 -28.48 12.52
C PHE A 96 44.11 -27.77 12.69
N GLY A 97 43.09 -28.54 13.04
CA GLY A 97 41.75 -28.04 13.35
C GLY A 97 40.65 -28.90 12.74
N THR A 98 39.38 -28.54 13.02
CA THR A 98 38.22 -29.33 12.59
C THR A 98 37.97 -29.37 11.09
N GLY A 99 38.63 -28.48 10.32
CA GLY A 99 38.58 -28.40 8.85
C GLY A 99 39.78 -29.03 8.17
N PHE A 100 40.69 -29.68 8.89
CA PHE A 100 41.88 -30.29 8.34
C PHE A 100 41.96 -31.78 8.69
N MET A 101 42.62 -32.57 7.84
CA MET A 101 42.83 -34.00 8.02
C MET A 101 44.22 -34.37 7.45
N LYS A 102 44.90 -35.28 8.12
CA LYS A 102 46.20 -35.77 7.64
C LYS A 102 46.05 -36.64 6.40
N VAL A 103 47.09 -36.64 5.54
CA VAL A 103 47.09 -37.42 4.30
C VAL A 103 46.85 -38.91 4.57
N GLU A 104 47.49 -39.49 5.61
CA GLU A 104 47.31 -40.90 5.98
C GLU A 104 45.88 -41.26 6.39
N GLU A 105 45.15 -40.32 7.01
CA GLU A 105 43.75 -40.51 7.42
C GLU A 105 42.82 -40.35 6.21
N ALA A 106 43.07 -39.39 5.34
CA ALA A 106 42.32 -39.18 4.13
C ALA A 106 42.37 -40.38 3.18
N GLN A 107 43.56 -40.99 3.01
CA GLN A 107 43.77 -42.19 2.17
C GLN A 107 43.03 -43.43 2.68
N LYS A 108 42.61 -43.47 3.94
CA LYS A 108 41.80 -44.57 4.48
C LYS A 108 40.31 -44.46 4.17
N ILE A 109 39.88 -43.30 3.63
CA ILE A 109 38.47 -43.07 3.29
C ILE A 109 38.22 -43.60 1.88
N ALA A 110 37.17 -44.40 1.72
CA ALA A 110 36.80 -44.98 0.43
C ALA A 110 36.54 -43.87 -0.61
N GLY A 111 37.21 -44.01 -1.76
CA GLY A 111 37.17 -43.03 -2.86
C GLY A 111 38.24 -41.94 -2.80
N TYR A 112 39.05 -41.90 -1.71
CA TYR A 112 40.14 -40.94 -1.55
C TYR A 112 41.54 -41.62 -1.31
N GLU A 113 41.69 -42.86 -1.77
CA GLU A 113 42.90 -43.69 -1.55
C GLU A 113 44.18 -43.03 -2.16
N LYS A 114 44.02 -42.05 -3.06
CA LYS A 114 45.11 -41.29 -3.70
C LYS A 114 45.20 -39.84 -3.25
N ALA A 115 44.52 -39.47 -2.14
CA ALA A 115 44.51 -38.12 -1.62
C ALA A 115 45.94 -37.62 -1.32
N LYS A 116 46.20 -36.35 -1.67
CA LYS A 116 47.46 -35.65 -1.46
C LYS A 116 47.27 -34.40 -0.62
N GLU A 117 48.36 -33.87 -0.10
CA GLU A 117 48.35 -32.58 0.59
C GLU A 117 47.81 -31.48 -0.33
N GLY A 118 46.83 -30.71 0.19
CA GLY A 118 46.12 -29.66 -0.54
C GLY A 118 44.81 -30.11 -1.17
N ASP A 119 44.46 -31.38 -1.15
CA ASP A 119 43.20 -31.87 -1.70
C ASP A 119 42.01 -31.50 -0.79
N GLU A 120 40.86 -31.24 -1.41
CA GLU A 120 39.58 -31.05 -0.75
C GLU A 120 38.76 -32.34 -0.76
N ILE A 121 38.40 -32.85 0.41
CA ILE A 121 37.62 -34.09 0.54
C ILE A 121 36.36 -33.90 1.35
N TRP A 122 35.29 -34.62 0.99
CA TRP A 122 34.05 -34.65 1.75
C TRP A 122 34.05 -35.88 2.70
N VAL A 123 33.91 -35.60 3.98
CA VAL A 123 33.96 -36.62 5.01
C VAL A 123 32.62 -36.70 5.75
N SER A 124 32.11 -37.93 5.87
CA SER A 124 30.84 -38.17 6.59
C SER A 124 30.96 -37.73 8.04
N VAL A 125 29.92 -37.02 8.51
CA VAL A 125 29.77 -36.56 9.90
C VAL A 125 28.88 -37.55 10.63
N PRO A 126 29.32 -38.14 11.74
CA PRO A 126 28.49 -39.07 12.50
C PRO A 126 27.28 -38.35 13.14
N GLU A 127 26.13 -39.02 13.25
CA GLU A 127 24.93 -38.47 13.85
C GLU A 127 25.13 -38.00 15.28
N THR A 128 26.04 -38.67 16.03
CA THR A 128 26.42 -38.29 17.39
C THR A 128 27.09 -36.93 17.52
N ALA A 129 27.49 -36.30 16.38
CA ALA A 129 28.04 -34.94 16.37
C ALA A 129 26.95 -33.89 16.65
N MET A 130 25.66 -34.25 16.53
CA MET A 130 24.55 -33.36 16.86
C MET A 130 24.24 -33.38 18.35
N ASN A 131 24.60 -32.30 19.03
CA ASN A 131 24.30 -32.14 20.48
C ASN A 131 22.90 -31.56 20.70
N ARG A 132 22.45 -31.51 21.95
CA ARG A 132 21.12 -30.98 22.33
C ARG A 132 20.88 -29.54 21.84
N GLN A 133 21.92 -28.69 21.86
CA GLN A 133 21.82 -27.31 21.40
C GLN A 133 21.62 -27.26 19.89
N SER A 134 22.33 -28.09 19.13
CA SER A 134 22.19 -28.19 17.68
C SER A 134 20.81 -28.71 17.27
N VAL A 135 20.21 -29.63 18.04
CA VAL A 135 18.83 -30.05 17.79
C VAL A 135 17.84 -28.92 17.99
N GLN A 136 18.03 -28.07 19.00
CA GLN A 136 17.18 -26.88 19.19
C GLN A 136 17.35 -25.87 18.05
N ILE A 137 18.59 -25.67 17.57
CA ILE A 137 18.87 -24.79 16.42
C ILE A 137 18.22 -25.36 15.17
N PHE A 138 18.33 -26.66 14.91
CA PHE A 138 17.65 -27.34 13.81
C PHE A 138 16.15 -27.09 13.81
N ARG A 139 15.53 -27.31 14.98
CA ARG A 139 14.08 -27.07 15.15
C ARG A 139 13.70 -25.62 14.85
N GLN A 140 14.41 -24.65 15.41
CA GLN A 140 14.13 -23.24 15.22
C GLN A 140 14.28 -22.83 13.75
N GLU A 141 15.38 -23.28 13.11
CA GLU A 141 15.69 -22.99 11.73
C GLU A 141 14.68 -23.62 10.76
N LEU A 142 14.31 -24.87 11.00
CA LEU A 142 13.28 -25.56 10.22
C LEU A 142 11.95 -24.83 10.30
N LEU A 143 11.50 -24.46 11.51
CA LEU A 143 10.27 -23.72 11.69
C LEU A 143 10.31 -22.35 11.03
N ARG A 144 11.47 -21.69 11.01
CA ARG A 144 11.66 -20.41 10.30
C ARG A 144 11.49 -20.61 8.80
N ILE A 145 12.21 -21.57 8.20
CA ILE A 145 12.17 -21.81 6.75
C ILE A 145 10.77 -22.25 6.30
N LEU A 146 10.09 -23.10 7.08
CA LEU A 146 8.72 -23.52 6.78
C LEU A 146 7.74 -22.33 6.77
N ARG A 147 7.87 -21.42 7.74
CA ARG A 147 7.05 -20.20 7.77
C ARG A 147 7.33 -19.27 6.59
N ASP A 148 8.61 -19.13 6.21
CA ASP A 148 8.97 -18.30 5.06
C ASP A 148 8.41 -18.89 3.75
N ALA A 149 8.49 -20.21 3.57
CA ALA A 149 7.90 -20.90 2.43
C ALA A 149 6.35 -20.80 2.40
N GLU A 150 5.71 -20.93 3.56
CA GLU A 150 4.25 -20.73 3.69
C GLU A 150 3.84 -19.30 3.31
N LYS A 151 4.62 -18.28 3.70
CA LYS A 151 4.35 -16.89 3.31
C LYS A 151 4.38 -16.72 1.79
N VAL A 152 5.35 -17.29 1.10
CA VAL A 152 5.45 -17.23 -0.37
C VAL A 152 4.22 -17.86 -1.03
N THR A 153 3.82 -19.06 -0.59
CA THR A 153 2.63 -19.75 -1.12
C THR A 153 1.34 -18.94 -0.89
N ILE A 154 1.18 -18.37 0.31
CA ILE A 154 0.07 -17.47 0.63
C ILE A 154 0.13 -16.21 -0.24
N ALA A 155 1.32 -15.63 -0.41
CA ALA A 155 1.51 -14.45 -1.24
C ALA A 155 1.06 -14.70 -2.69
N GLU A 156 1.45 -15.81 -3.30
CA GLU A 156 1.02 -16.19 -4.64
C GLU A 156 -0.49 -16.36 -4.77
N ARG A 157 -1.12 -17.00 -3.79
CA ARG A 157 -2.59 -17.20 -3.76
C ARG A 157 -3.37 -15.91 -3.70
N PHE A 158 -2.90 -14.91 -2.92
CA PHE A 158 -3.60 -13.66 -2.69
C PHE A 158 -3.14 -12.49 -3.58
N ARG A 159 -2.05 -12.65 -4.35
CA ARG A 159 -1.47 -11.58 -5.19
C ARG A 159 -2.49 -10.97 -6.16
N ASN A 160 -3.31 -11.79 -6.80
CA ASN A 160 -4.35 -11.35 -7.74
C ASN A 160 -5.61 -10.80 -7.05
N ARG A 161 -5.66 -10.87 -5.71
CA ARG A 161 -6.80 -10.39 -4.91
C ARG A 161 -6.50 -9.06 -4.20
N VAL A 162 -5.33 -8.46 -4.46
CA VAL A 162 -5.01 -7.12 -3.95
C VAL A 162 -6.03 -6.12 -4.50
N GLY A 163 -6.60 -5.30 -3.60
CA GLY A 163 -7.70 -4.39 -3.92
C GLY A 163 -9.10 -4.99 -3.70
N GLU A 164 -9.22 -6.29 -3.42
CA GLU A 164 -10.50 -6.93 -3.11
C GLU A 164 -10.95 -6.62 -1.68
N ILE A 165 -12.28 -6.43 -1.50
CA ILE A 165 -12.87 -6.35 -0.17
C ILE A 165 -13.23 -7.75 0.33
N VAL A 166 -12.78 -8.06 1.52
CA VAL A 166 -12.98 -9.37 2.14
C VAL A 166 -13.45 -9.23 3.59
N PRO A 167 -14.31 -10.13 4.09
CA PRO A 167 -14.57 -10.25 5.51
C PRO A 167 -13.41 -10.97 6.19
N VAL A 168 -12.93 -10.44 7.30
CA VAL A 168 -11.93 -11.09 8.14
C VAL A 168 -12.43 -11.21 9.57
N THR A 169 -11.98 -12.25 10.27
CA THR A 169 -12.27 -12.41 11.70
C THR A 169 -11.09 -11.91 12.52
N ILE A 170 -11.34 -11.04 13.48
CA ILE A 170 -10.33 -10.51 14.38
C ILE A 170 -9.88 -11.62 15.34
N LYS A 171 -8.60 -11.98 15.31
CA LYS A 171 -8.01 -13.00 16.17
C LYS A 171 -7.50 -12.42 17.48
N GLN A 172 -6.69 -11.38 17.39
CA GLN A 172 -6.10 -10.73 18.57
C GLN A 172 -5.59 -9.33 18.28
N LEU A 173 -5.55 -8.50 19.33
CA LEU A 173 -4.88 -7.20 19.34
C LEU A 173 -3.46 -7.37 19.89
N THR A 174 -2.46 -6.90 19.14
CA THR A 174 -1.05 -6.92 19.56
C THR A 174 -0.74 -5.78 20.55
N ARG A 175 0.42 -5.84 21.20
CA ARG A 175 0.91 -4.75 22.05
C ARG A 175 1.15 -3.45 21.28
N SER A 176 1.46 -3.56 19.97
CA SER A 176 1.65 -2.42 19.05
C SER A 176 0.34 -1.82 18.57
N LYS A 177 -0.81 -2.33 19.03
CA LYS A 177 -2.16 -1.98 18.58
C LYS A 177 -2.46 -2.35 17.13
N ASP A 178 -1.80 -3.39 16.61
CA ASP A 178 -2.14 -4.01 15.34
C ASP A 178 -3.09 -5.17 15.58
N TYR A 179 -4.01 -5.41 14.65
CA TYR A 179 -4.90 -6.55 14.70
C TYR A 179 -4.37 -7.69 13.82
N ILE A 180 -4.21 -8.87 14.40
CA ILE A 180 -4.04 -10.10 13.63
C ILE A 180 -5.44 -10.63 13.31
N CYS A 181 -5.64 -10.91 12.04
CA CYS A 181 -6.92 -11.30 11.48
C CYS A 181 -6.79 -12.66 10.79
N ASN A 182 -7.87 -13.45 10.83
CA ASN A 182 -8.00 -14.65 10.02
C ASN A 182 -8.71 -14.28 8.72
N LEU A 183 -8.05 -14.50 7.60
CA LEU A 183 -8.58 -14.38 6.26
C LEU A 183 -8.60 -15.77 5.63
N GLU A 184 -9.77 -16.41 5.59
CA GLU A 184 -9.91 -17.81 5.19
C GLU A 184 -8.99 -18.70 6.05
N GLU A 185 -8.02 -19.39 5.43
CA GLU A 185 -7.04 -20.24 6.13
C GLU A 185 -5.71 -19.52 6.43
N ALA A 186 -5.57 -18.24 6.00
CA ALA A 186 -4.35 -17.46 6.16
C ALA A 186 -4.48 -16.45 7.30
N GLU A 187 -3.36 -16.13 7.93
CA GLU A 187 -3.25 -14.97 8.81
C GLU A 187 -2.93 -13.71 8.02
N ALA A 188 -3.57 -12.60 8.39
CA ALA A 188 -3.37 -11.28 7.82
C ALA A 188 -3.20 -10.25 8.94
N ILE A 189 -2.58 -9.11 8.62
CA ILE A 189 -2.35 -8.04 9.57
C ILE A 189 -3.05 -6.75 9.15
N LEU A 190 -3.75 -6.13 10.10
CA LEU A 190 -4.32 -4.79 10.00
C LEU A 190 -3.53 -3.90 10.95
N PHE A 191 -2.59 -3.12 10.41
CA PHE A 191 -1.76 -2.22 11.19
C PHE A 191 -2.57 -1.09 11.80
N LYS A 192 -2.07 -0.53 12.92
CA LYS A 192 -2.67 0.62 13.56
C LYS A 192 -2.83 1.82 12.61
N GLU A 193 -1.93 1.98 11.69
CA GLU A 193 -1.93 3.00 10.65
C GLU A 193 -2.94 2.73 9.53
N ASP A 194 -3.55 1.53 9.48
CA ASP A 194 -4.42 1.04 8.42
C ASP A 194 -5.90 0.94 8.79
N TYR A 195 -6.29 1.42 9.98
CA TYR A 195 -7.69 1.54 10.38
C TYR A 195 -7.97 2.88 11.08
N PRO A 196 -9.21 3.39 11.05
CA PRO A 196 -9.58 4.62 11.74
C PRO A 196 -9.25 4.53 13.24
N SER A 197 -8.67 5.56 13.82
CA SER A 197 -8.32 5.59 15.26
C SER A 197 -9.54 5.51 16.18
N SER A 198 -10.73 5.77 15.65
CA SER A 198 -12.04 5.64 16.32
C SER A 198 -12.50 4.20 16.45
N ASP A 199 -11.99 3.29 15.59
CA ASP A 199 -12.46 1.93 15.52
C ASP A 199 -11.80 1.07 16.60
N VAL A 200 -12.61 0.28 17.29
CA VAL A 200 -12.18 -0.72 18.26
C VAL A 200 -12.89 -2.03 17.94
N TYR A 201 -12.12 -3.03 17.51
CA TYR A 201 -12.66 -4.33 17.12
C TYR A 201 -12.58 -5.31 18.27
N SER A 202 -13.64 -6.07 18.46
CA SER A 202 -13.68 -7.17 19.45
C SER A 202 -13.07 -8.44 18.86
N ASN A 203 -12.46 -9.27 19.70
CA ASN A 203 -12.01 -10.59 19.28
C ASN A 203 -13.20 -11.39 18.71
N GLU A 204 -12.93 -12.22 17.71
CA GLU A 204 -13.89 -13.03 16.98
C GLU A 204 -14.96 -12.24 16.19
N SER A 205 -14.86 -10.90 16.17
CA SER A 205 -15.75 -10.11 15.32
C SER A 205 -15.33 -10.17 13.86
N THR A 206 -16.32 -10.08 12.97
CA THR A 206 -16.10 -10.01 11.52
C THR A 206 -16.05 -8.57 11.07
N VAL A 207 -15.00 -8.20 10.34
CA VAL A 207 -14.77 -6.84 9.84
C VAL A 207 -14.49 -6.90 8.34
N TYR A 208 -15.09 -5.98 7.56
CA TYR A 208 -14.74 -5.82 6.14
C TYR A 208 -13.48 -5.00 6.01
N VAL A 209 -12.53 -5.51 5.24
CA VAL A 209 -11.23 -4.88 4.95
C VAL A 209 -10.89 -5.03 3.48
N CYS A 210 -9.97 -4.20 2.98
CA CYS A 210 -9.36 -4.39 1.67
C CYS A 210 -7.99 -5.04 1.84
N ILE A 211 -7.66 -5.98 0.96
CA ILE A 211 -6.30 -6.51 0.85
C ILE A 211 -5.44 -5.40 0.25
N ALA A 212 -4.61 -4.78 1.08
CA ALA A 212 -3.82 -3.61 0.69
C ALA A 212 -2.52 -3.97 -0.03
N GLY A 213 -2.00 -5.15 0.24
CA GLY A 213 -0.77 -5.63 -0.38
C GLY A 213 -0.32 -6.96 0.19
N ILE A 214 0.58 -7.57 -0.53
CA ILE A 214 1.25 -8.81 -0.14
C ILE A 214 2.72 -8.47 0.06
N ASN A 215 3.30 -8.88 1.19
CA ASN A 215 4.67 -8.60 1.56
C ASN A 215 5.39 -9.93 1.76
N GLU A 216 6.30 -10.25 0.85
CA GLU A 216 7.10 -11.47 0.93
C GLU A 216 8.29 -11.30 1.89
N ASN A 217 8.74 -10.06 2.05
CA ASN A 217 9.87 -9.71 2.92
C ASN A 217 9.64 -8.41 3.70
N GLU A 218 10.55 -8.11 4.63
CA GLU A 218 10.46 -6.93 5.49
C GLU A 218 10.66 -5.60 4.73
N GLU A 219 11.40 -5.61 3.62
CA GLU A 219 11.66 -4.40 2.81
C GLU A 219 10.39 -3.99 2.06
N GLU A 220 9.71 -4.93 1.41
CA GLU A 220 8.41 -4.70 0.79
C GLU A 220 7.36 -4.23 1.80
N LEU A 221 7.37 -4.83 3.01
CA LEU A 221 6.47 -4.41 4.07
C LEU A 221 6.72 -2.96 4.49
N LYS A 222 7.99 -2.55 4.63
CA LYS A 222 8.37 -1.17 4.92
C LYS A 222 7.90 -0.22 3.82
N GLU A 223 8.14 -0.57 2.57
CA GLU A 223 7.75 0.23 1.42
C GLU A 223 6.23 0.40 1.37
N ASN A 224 5.49 -0.67 1.46
CA ASN A 224 4.03 -0.66 1.39
C ASN A 224 3.34 0.06 2.55
N VAL A 225 3.93 0.09 3.74
CA VAL A 225 3.34 0.76 4.91
C VAL A 225 3.78 2.21 5.04
N LEU A 226 5.07 2.47 4.87
CA LEU A 226 5.64 3.80 5.13
C LEU A 226 5.55 4.74 3.93
N TYR A 227 5.68 4.23 2.70
CA TYR A 227 5.74 5.03 1.48
C TYR A 227 4.44 5.02 0.65
N ARG A 228 3.38 4.43 1.16
CA ARG A 228 2.09 4.25 0.47
C ARG A 228 1.48 5.51 -0.17
N ASN A 229 1.85 6.71 0.30
CA ASN A 229 1.32 7.98 -0.21
C ASN A 229 2.33 8.72 -1.11
N GLY A 230 3.40 8.06 -1.58
CA GLY A 230 4.44 8.67 -2.40
C GLY A 230 5.26 9.76 -1.68
N LYS A 231 5.01 9.99 -0.38
CA LYS A 231 5.75 10.95 0.44
C LYS A 231 6.81 10.23 1.26
N LYS A 232 8.00 10.82 1.30
CA LYS A 232 9.06 10.32 2.15
C LYS A 232 8.63 10.42 3.62
N PRO A 233 8.61 9.30 4.38
CA PRO A 233 8.20 9.32 5.78
C PRO A 233 9.22 10.06 6.63
N ASP A 234 8.78 10.58 7.78
CA ASP A 234 9.66 11.13 8.80
C ASP A 234 10.61 10.05 9.33
N ALA A 235 11.90 10.39 9.51
CA ALA A 235 12.92 9.47 10.01
C ALA A 235 12.52 8.79 11.34
N LYS A 236 11.85 9.51 12.23
CA LYS A 236 11.31 8.95 13.48
C LYS A 236 10.25 7.88 13.26
N LYS A 237 9.44 8.02 12.22
CA LYS A 237 8.42 7.01 11.87
C LYS A 237 9.07 5.75 11.29
N VAL A 238 10.11 5.92 10.48
CA VAL A 238 10.89 4.79 9.94
C VAL A 238 11.53 4.00 11.07
N GLU A 239 12.25 4.66 11.97
CA GLU A 239 12.90 4.02 13.12
C GLU A 239 11.92 3.32 14.05
N ALA A 240 10.77 3.96 14.34
CA ALA A 240 9.72 3.36 15.15
C ALA A 240 9.12 2.09 14.50
N PHE A 241 8.95 2.11 13.17
CA PHE A 241 8.43 0.97 12.41
C PHE A 241 9.45 -0.17 12.32
N GLU A 242 10.74 0.13 12.10
CA GLU A 242 11.83 -0.85 12.13
C GLU A 242 11.96 -1.53 13.49
N LYS A 243 11.89 -0.76 14.55
CA LYS A 243 11.85 -1.29 15.92
C LYS A 243 10.63 -2.18 16.17
N LYS A 244 9.47 -1.81 15.61
CA LYS A 244 8.24 -2.59 15.67
C LYS A 244 8.40 -3.94 14.98
N ILE A 245 8.94 -3.95 13.74
CA ILE A 245 9.17 -5.18 12.97
C ILE A 245 10.16 -6.09 13.68
N SER A 246 11.28 -5.55 14.17
CA SER A 246 12.32 -6.34 14.85
C SER A 246 11.82 -6.99 16.16
N GLN A 247 10.80 -6.44 16.78
CA GLN A 247 10.18 -7.00 17.99
C GLN A 247 9.07 -8.04 17.71
N GLN A 248 8.50 -8.04 16.50
CA GLN A 248 7.46 -8.98 16.10
C GLN A 248 8.08 -10.13 15.30
N GLN A 249 8.26 -11.28 15.92
CA GLN A 249 8.87 -12.46 15.29
C GLN A 249 8.05 -13.07 14.12
N ASN A 250 6.77 -12.72 13.97
CA ASN A 250 5.86 -13.29 12.96
C ASN A 250 4.86 -12.23 12.47
N ILE A 251 5.24 -11.46 11.48
CA ILE A 251 4.31 -10.56 10.79
C ILE A 251 3.69 -11.33 9.61
N PRO A 252 2.34 -11.45 9.55
CA PRO A 252 1.68 -12.05 8.40
C PRO A 252 2.02 -11.31 7.09
N GLY A 253 2.19 -12.07 5.99
CA GLY A 253 2.52 -11.50 4.69
C GLY A 253 1.38 -10.70 4.02
N ILE A 254 0.12 -10.89 4.47
CA ILE A 254 -1.05 -10.19 3.92
C ILE A 254 -1.31 -8.94 4.76
N ARG A 255 -1.16 -7.76 4.14
CA ARG A 255 -1.52 -6.49 4.74
C ARG A 255 -2.95 -6.10 4.39
N LEU A 256 -3.69 -5.67 5.38
CA LEU A 256 -5.07 -5.22 5.26
C LEU A 256 -5.17 -3.71 5.48
N THR A 257 -6.19 -3.08 4.88
CA THR A 257 -6.48 -1.65 5.12
C THR A 257 -7.97 -1.39 5.19
N ARG A 258 -8.33 -0.36 5.98
CA ARG A 258 -9.66 0.26 6.03
C ARG A 258 -9.61 1.76 5.78
N ILE A 259 -8.41 2.35 5.62
CA ILE A 259 -8.23 3.79 5.43
C ILE A 259 -7.87 4.20 4.02
N ASP A 260 -7.26 3.32 3.23
CA ASP A 260 -6.85 3.64 1.87
C ASP A 260 -8.07 3.82 0.93
N ASP A 261 -7.91 4.62 -0.11
CA ASP A 261 -8.96 4.85 -1.11
C ASP A 261 -9.37 3.54 -1.82
N SER A 262 -8.45 2.57 -1.92
CA SER A 262 -8.72 1.24 -2.44
C SER A 262 -9.84 0.52 -1.68
N PHE A 263 -9.91 0.68 -0.35
CA PHE A 263 -10.98 0.13 0.46
C PHE A 263 -12.34 0.70 0.05
N VAL A 264 -12.45 2.03 -0.09
CA VAL A 264 -13.70 2.68 -0.50
C VAL A 264 -14.08 2.27 -1.92
N LYS A 265 -13.11 2.28 -2.87
CA LYS A 265 -13.33 1.83 -4.25
C LYS A 265 -13.86 0.40 -4.31
N ALA A 266 -13.26 -0.50 -3.54
CA ALA A 266 -13.65 -1.91 -3.50
C ALA A 266 -15.07 -2.09 -2.92
N VAL A 267 -15.43 -1.34 -1.86
CA VAL A 267 -16.80 -1.36 -1.31
C VAL A 267 -17.81 -0.89 -2.35
N PHE A 268 -17.52 0.22 -3.04
CA PHE A 268 -18.41 0.73 -4.09
C PHE A 268 -18.55 -0.27 -5.26
N ALA A 269 -17.45 -0.86 -5.73
CA ALA A 269 -17.48 -1.85 -6.81
C ALA A 269 -18.25 -3.13 -6.44
N THR A 270 -18.34 -3.46 -5.15
CA THR A 270 -19.13 -4.60 -4.67
C THR A 270 -20.64 -4.31 -4.67
N GLU A 271 -21.02 -3.07 -4.36
CA GLU A 271 -22.44 -2.68 -4.16
C GLU A 271 -23.07 -2.04 -5.40
N VAL A 272 -22.26 -1.49 -6.31
CA VAL A 272 -22.70 -0.72 -7.48
C VAL A 272 -22.24 -1.44 -8.75
N ALA A 273 -23.18 -2.09 -9.43
CA ALA A 273 -22.88 -2.86 -10.63
C ALA A 273 -22.30 -1.98 -11.75
N GLU A 274 -22.78 -0.74 -11.87
CA GLU A 274 -22.35 0.24 -12.87
C GLU A 274 -20.90 0.73 -12.63
N ILE A 275 -20.38 0.61 -11.40
CA ILE A 275 -18.95 0.84 -11.11
C ILE A 275 -18.14 -0.40 -11.45
N LYS A 276 -18.67 -1.59 -11.19
CA LYS A 276 -18.00 -2.86 -11.49
C LYS A 276 -17.84 -3.08 -12.99
N ASP A 277 -18.82 -2.70 -13.80
CA ASP A 277 -18.79 -2.83 -15.27
C ASP A 277 -18.12 -1.64 -15.98
N GLY A 278 -17.76 -0.57 -15.22
CA GLY A 278 -17.09 0.62 -15.75
C GLY A 278 -18.02 1.66 -16.40
N SER A 279 -19.34 1.47 -16.38
CA SER A 279 -20.31 2.46 -16.88
C SER A 279 -20.31 3.73 -16.02
N VAL A 280 -20.02 3.59 -14.72
CA VAL A 280 -19.77 4.68 -13.79
C VAL A 280 -18.36 4.54 -13.22
N GLU A 281 -17.60 5.63 -13.26
CA GLU A 281 -16.22 5.68 -12.79
C GLU A 281 -16.13 6.51 -11.50
N ILE A 282 -15.37 6.03 -10.52
CA ILE A 282 -14.91 6.83 -9.39
C ILE A 282 -13.65 7.58 -9.84
N VAL A 283 -13.80 8.87 -10.12
CA VAL A 283 -12.71 9.73 -10.58
C VAL A 283 -11.76 10.03 -9.42
N LYS A 284 -12.32 10.41 -8.26
CA LYS A 284 -11.52 10.78 -7.09
C LYS A 284 -12.24 10.52 -5.79
N ILE A 285 -11.44 10.25 -4.76
CA ILE A 285 -11.91 10.10 -3.38
C ILE A 285 -11.16 11.11 -2.52
N ALA A 286 -11.89 11.83 -1.68
CA ALA A 286 -11.33 12.63 -0.61
C ALA A 286 -11.90 12.13 0.71
N ARG A 287 -11.04 11.71 1.63
CA ARG A 287 -11.45 10.99 2.84
C ARG A 287 -10.76 11.52 4.09
N ILE A 288 -11.53 11.60 5.16
CA ILE A 288 -11.09 11.68 6.55
C ILE A 288 -11.66 10.43 7.22
N PRO A 289 -10.86 9.33 7.35
CA PRO A 289 -11.34 8.05 7.86
C PRO A 289 -12.04 8.17 9.22
N GLY A 290 -13.19 7.52 9.35
CA GLY A 290 -14.04 7.58 10.55
C GLY A 290 -14.87 8.85 10.72
N ARG A 291 -14.78 9.83 9.81
CA ARG A 291 -15.50 11.10 9.86
C ARG A 291 -16.36 11.36 8.62
N ARG A 292 -15.72 11.54 7.47
CA ARG A 292 -16.44 11.87 6.24
C ARG A 292 -15.62 11.49 5.01
N THR A 293 -16.32 11.03 3.98
CA THR A 293 -15.75 10.72 2.66
C THR A 293 -16.56 11.36 1.57
N LYS A 294 -15.89 11.98 0.60
CA LYS A 294 -16.48 12.46 -0.65
C LYS A 294 -15.97 11.62 -1.80
N VAL A 295 -16.88 11.15 -2.64
CA VAL A 295 -16.59 10.29 -3.78
C VAL A 295 -17.08 10.98 -5.03
N ALA A 296 -16.16 11.44 -5.87
CA ALA A 296 -16.47 12.05 -7.16
C ALA A 296 -16.65 10.97 -8.22
N VAL A 297 -17.81 10.98 -8.87
CA VAL A 297 -18.20 9.99 -9.88
C VAL A 297 -18.56 10.66 -11.19
N ARG A 298 -18.27 9.98 -12.30
CA ARG A 298 -18.74 10.34 -13.64
C ARG A 298 -19.28 9.12 -14.36
N SER A 299 -20.13 9.33 -15.36
CA SER A 299 -20.60 8.27 -16.24
C SER A 299 -20.05 8.47 -17.64
N SER A 300 -19.63 7.39 -18.27
CA SER A 300 -19.30 7.34 -19.70
C SER A 300 -20.56 7.26 -20.56
N ASN A 301 -21.70 6.85 -19.99
CA ASN A 301 -22.98 6.77 -20.66
C ASN A 301 -23.89 7.94 -20.23
N PRO A 302 -24.29 8.82 -21.16
CA PRO A 302 -25.18 9.97 -20.85
C PRO A 302 -26.54 9.59 -20.27
N GLN A 303 -26.99 8.34 -20.46
CA GLN A 303 -28.27 7.87 -19.95
C GLN A 303 -28.19 7.38 -18.48
N ILE A 304 -27.01 7.23 -17.94
CA ILE A 304 -26.80 6.81 -16.54
C ILE A 304 -26.45 8.04 -15.69
N GLU A 305 -27.34 8.36 -14.76
CA GLU A 305 -27.05 9.38 -13.75
C GLU A 305 -26.16 8.76 -12.67
N PRO A 306 -24.86 9.20 -12.55
CA PRO A 306 -23.87 8.50 -11.76
C PRO A 306 -24.12 8.56 -10.24
N ILE A 307 -24.70 9.66 -9.75
CA ILE A 307 -25.05 9.79 -8.31
C ILE A 307 -26.19 8.82 -7.97
N GLY A 308 -27.24 8.79 -8.81
CA GLY A 308 -28.39 7.89 -8.62
C GLY A 308 -27.98 6.41 -8.65
N ALA A 309 -27.07 6.04 -9.53
CA ALA A 309 -26.52 4.69 -9.58
C ALA A 309 -25.82 4.28 -8.27
N CYS A 310 -25.07 5.18 -7.67
CA CYS A 310 -24.36 4.93 -6.41
C CYS A 310 -25.30 4.96 -5.19
N ILE A 311 -26.32 5.82 -5.18
CA ILE A 311 -27.27 5.94 -4.07
C ILE A 311 -28.24 4.76 -4.07
N GLY A 312 -28.73 4.38 -5.25
CA GLY A 312 -29.73 3.34 -5.42
C GLY A 312 -31.12 3.73 -4.98
N SER A 313 -32.12 2.86 -5.22
CA SER A 313 -33.50 3.13 -4.89
C SER A 313 -33.68 3.35 -3.38
N ARG A 314 -34.26 4.49 -2.99
CA ARG A 314 -34.47 4.90 -1.59
C ARG A 314 -33.18 4.85 -0.73
N GLY A 315 -32.00 5.01 -1.36
CA GLY A 315 -30.72 4.99 -0.69
C GLY A 315 -30.25 3.59 -0.25
N SER A 316 -30.74 2.51 -0.88
CA SER A 316 -30.39 1.14 -0.47
C SER A 316 -28.92 0.82 -0.65
N ARG A 317 -28.31 1.19 -1.80
CA ARG A 317 -26.91 0.92 -2.09
C ARG A 317 -25.98 1.71 -1.18
N ILE A 318 -26.20 3.01 -1.03
CA ILE A 318 -25.37 3.86 -0.16
C ILE A 318 -25.45 3.42 1.31
N LYS A 319 -26.59 2.93 1.79
CA LYS A 319 -26.72 2.36 3.13
C LYS A 319 -25.90 1.08 3.29
N SER A 320 -25.90 0.20 2.28
CA SER A 320 -25.07 -1.01 2.28
C SER A 320 -23.57 -0.66 2.28
N ILE A 321 -23.16 0.31 1.46
CA ILE A 321 -21.78 0.83 1.45
C ILE A 321 -21.40 1.36 2.83
N MET A 322 -22.25 2.21 3.42
CA MET A 322 -22.02 2.78 4.76
C MET A 322 -21.91 1.70 5.84
N SER A 323 -22.69 0.62 5.77
CA SER A 323 -22.63 -0.48 6.74
C SER A 323 -21.34 -1.26 6.68
N LYS A 324 -20.68 -1.35 5.51
CA LYS A 324 -19.37 -2.01 5.35
C LYS A 324 -18.20 -1.10 5.75
N ILE A 325 -18.34 0.22 5.51
CA ILE A 325 -17.32 1.21 5.89
C ILE A 325 -17.34 1.47 7.39
N ASN A 326 -18.51 1.46 8.03
CA ASN A 326 -18.64 1.66 9.47
C ASN A 326 -18.69 0.31 10.20
N TYR A 327 -17.79 0.09 11.16
CA TYR A 327 -17.78 -1.14 11.94
C TYR A 327 -18.79 -1.10 13.10
N ASP A 328 -18.86 0.02 13.81
CA ASP A 328 -19.75 0.21 14.96
C ASP A 328 -20.68 1.40 14.70
N ASN A 329 -21.95 1.25 15.09
CA ASN A 329 -22.97 2.27 14.92
C ASN A 329 -22.74 3.53 15.78
N LYS A 330 -21.65 3.60 16.55
CA LYS A 330 -21.36 4.73 17.45
C LYS A 330 -20.75 5.94 16.75
N MET A 331 -19.96 5.73 15.69
CA MET A 331 -19.37 6.82 14.90
C MET A 331 -19.57 6.53 13.42
N PHE A 332 -20.40 7.36 12.77
CA PHE A 332 -20.71 7.20 11.35
C PHE A 332 -19.78 8.04 10.50
N GLU A 333 -18.93 7.39 9.71
CA GLU A 333 -18.32 8.04 8.56
C GLU A 333 -19.40 8.30 7.52
N LYS A 334 -19.67 9.58 7.26
CA LYS A 334 -20.65 10.01 6.26
C LYS A 334 -20.03 9.95 4.87
N ILE A 335 -20.84 9.49 3.89
CA ILE A 335 -20.39 9.39 2.50
C ILE A 335 -21.24 10.32 1.65
N ASP A 336 -20.57 11.27 0.98
CA ASP A 336 -21.16 12.15 -0.01
C ASP A 336 -20.70 11.72 -1.40
N VAL A 337 -21.65 11.34 -2.26
CA VAL A 337 -21.38 11.06 -3.67
C VAL A 337 -21.63 12.35 -4.43
N VAL A 338 -20.63 12.81 -5.18
CA VAL A 338 -20.68 14.07 -5.93
C VAL A 338 -20.39 13.82 -7.41
N LYS A 339 -21.04 14.60 -8.28
CA LYS A 339 -20.79 14.52 -9.72
C LYS A 339 -19.50 15.22 -10.05
N TRP A 340 -18.61 14.52 -10.75
CA TRP A 340 -17.43 15.14 -11.35
C TRP A 340 -17.84 16.00 -12.56
N ASP A 341 -17.19 17.13 -12.73
CA ASP A 341 -17.36 18.01 -13.90
C ASP A 341 -15.98 18.47 -14.39
N SER A 342 -15.85 18.72 -15.69
CA SER A 342 -14.65 19.30 -16.28
C SER A 342 -14.51 20.79 -16.01
N ASP A 343 -15.61 21.47 -15.71
CA ASP A 343 -15.64 22.87 -15.27
C ASP A 343 -15.31 22.94 -13.77
N LEU A 344 -14.24 23.67 -13.45
CA LEU A 344 -13.77 23.83 -12.08
C LEU A 344 -14.85 24.36 -11.13
N LEU A 345 -15.60 25.37 -11.53
CA LEU A 345 -16.59 26.03 -10.66
C LEU A 345 -17.80 25.12 -10.41
N LYS A 346 -18.29 24.45 -11.45
CA LYS A 346 -19.34 23.45 -11.34
C LYS A 346 -18.93 22.27 -10.50
N TYR A 347 -17.68 21.79 -10.69
CA TYR A 347 -17.16 20.70 -9.87
C TYR A 347 -16.98 21.13 -8.41
N ALA A 348 -16.49 22.35 -8.17
CA ALA A 348 -16.37 22.88 -6.80
C ALA A 348 -17.74 23.02 -6.11
N GLU A 349 -18.77 23.46 -6.83
CA GLU A 349 -20.14 23.50 -6.34
C GLU A 349 -20.64 22.09 -5.96
N ASN A 350 -20.48 21.12 -6.88
CA ASN A 350 -20.81 19.72 -6.62
C ASN A 350 -20.03 19.16 -5.42
N ALA A 351 -18.74 19.46 -5.31
CA ALA A 351 -17.86 18.99 -4.24
C ALA A 351 -18.25 19.53 -2.87
N LEU A 352 -18.87 20.70 -2.79
CA LEU A 352 -19.37 21.29 -1.54
C LEU A 352 -20.72 20.72 -1.08
N SER A 353 -21.39 19.90 -1.93
CA SER A 353 -22.62 19.19 -1.51
C SER A 353 -22.41 18.48 -0.15
N PRO A 354 -23.40 18.44 0.74
CA PRO A 354 -24.81 18.84 0.56
C PRO A 354 -25.11 20.33 0.84
N ALA A 355 -24.10 21.20 0.89
CA ALA A 355 -24.32 22.62 1.08
C ALA A 355 -24.95 23.23 -0.17
N GLU A 356 -25.94 24.11 0.03
CA GLU A 356 -26.50 24.90 -1.03
C GLU A 356 -25.67 26.17 -1.22
N ILE A 357 -25.12 26.33 -2.41
CA ILE A 357 -24.23 27.43 -2.78
C ILE A 357 -25.04 28.50 -3.55
N GLU A 358 -24.93 29.76 -3.18
CA GLU A 358 -25.52 30.88 -3.92
C GLU A 358 -24.63 31.29 -5.12
N SER A 359 -23.33 31.34 -4.89
CA SER A 359 -22.36 31.65 -5.93
C SER A 359 -20.95 31.19 -5.53
N ILE A 360 -20.13 30.95 -6.54
CA ILE A 360 -18.74 30.59 -6.40
C ILE A 360 -17.91 31.32 -7.46
N GLN A 361 -16.78 31.89 -7.06
CA GLN A 361 -15.88 32.62 -7.96
C GLN A 361 -14.43 32.45 -7.52
N VAL A 362 -13.50 32.64 -8.44
CA VAL A 362 -12.06 32.71 -8.14
C VAL A 362 -11.76 34.06 -7.48
N SER A 363 -10.93 34.09 -6.46
CA SER A 363 -10.48 35.32 -5.81
C SER A 363 -9.60 36.14 -6.76
N GLU A 364 -9.86 37.44 -6.83
CA GLU A 364 -9.05 38.38 -7.62
C GLU A 364 -7.69 38.66 -6.99
N THR A 365 -7.52 38.43 -5.69
CA THR A 365 -6.30 38.68 -4.92
C THR A 365 -5.48 37.43 -4.61
N ASP A 366 -6.10 36.26 -4.63
CA ASP A 366 -5.48 34.96 -4.34
C ASP A 366 -6.06 33.92 -5.32
N TYR A 367 -5.44 33.82 -6.49
CA TYR A 367 -5.94 33.11 -7.66
C TYR A 367 -6.11 31.58 -7.48
N ASN A 368 -5.59 31.00 -6.39
CA ASN A 368 -5.83 29.63 -6.02
C ASN A 368 -6.90 29.49 -4.91
N THR A 369 -7.67 30.54 -4.68
CA THR A 369 -8.74 30.55 -3.69
C THR A 369 -10.11 30.73 -4.35
N LEU A 370 -11.01 29.80 -4.07
CA LEU A 370 -12.42 29.90 -4.44
C LEU A 370 -13.19 30.61 -3.32
N LEU A 371 -13.83 31.71 -3.66
CA LEU A 371 -14.71 32.45 -2.79
C LEU A 371 -16.14 31.91 -2.95
N VAL A 372 -16.66 31.34 -1.90
CA VAL A 372 -17.98 30.68 -1.88
C VAL A 372 -18.93 31.51 -1.06
N ARG A 373 -20.08 31.79 -1.64
CA ARG A 373 -21.18 32.47 -0.97
C ARG A 373 -22.30 31.50 -0.68
N VAL A 374 -22.79 31.57 0.54
CA VAL A 374 -23.93 30.79 1.02
C VAL A 374 -24.84 31.66 1.88
N ASP A 375 -26.11 31.29 2.00
CA ASP A 375 -26.98 31.89 2.98
C ASP A 375 -26.34 31.82 4.37
N PRO A 376 -26.42 32.89 5.19
CA PRO A 376 -25.84 32.91 6.55
C PRO A 376 -26.25 31.74 7.43
N SER A 377 -27.50 31.26 7.29
CA SER A 377 -28.02 30.11 8.04
C SER A 377 -27.40 28.77 7.59
N LYS A 378 -26.91 28.69 6.35
CA LYS A 378 -26.33 27.49 5.74
C LYS A 378 -24.77 27.46 5.76
N ARG A 379 -24.18 28.47 6.36
CA ARG A 379 -22.71 28.61 6.43
C ARG A 379 -22.05 27.46 7.20
N THR A 380 -22.58 27.10 8.35
CA THR A 380 -22.04 26.00 9.17
C THR A 380 -22.03 24.65 8.42
N PRO A 381 -23.10 24.23 7.73
CA PRO A 381 -23.07 23.06 6.85
C PRO A 381 -22.06 23.17 5.72
N ALA A 382 -21.89 24.36 5.11
CA ALA A 382 -20.94 24.56 4.01
C ALA A 382 -19.49 24.38 4.46
N ILE A 383 -19.11 24.88 5.62
CA ILE A 383 -17.80 24.70 6.22
C ILE A 383 -17.62 23.25 6.68
N GLY A 384 -18.65 22.68 7.29
CA GLY A 384 -18.63 21.38 7.93
C GLY A 384 -18.03 21.41 9.33
N ARG A 385 -18.13 20.29 10.05
CA ARG A 385 -17.51 20.13 11.37
C ARG A 385 -15.99 20.22 11.21
N GLU A 386 -15.34 21.09 11.99
CA GLU A 386 -13.89 21.31 11.94
C GLU A 386 -13.35 21.68 10.54
N GLY A 387 -14.20 22.14 9.62
CA GLY A 387 -13.81 22.44 8.24
C GLY A 387 -13.79 21.26 7.28
N ASP A 388 -14.26 20.07 7.71
CA ASP A 388 -14.20 18.83 6.92
C ASP A 388 -14.78 18.97 5.51
N ASN A 389 -15.90 19.71 5.36
CA ASN A 389 -16.56 19.82 4.06
C ASN A 389 -15.70 20.59 3.05
N ILE A 390 -15.10 21.70 3.51
CA ILE A 390 -14.21 22.54 2.68
C ILE A 390 -12.91 21.79 2.38
N GLU A 391 -12.32 21.14 3.40
CA GLU A 391 -11.06 20.40 3.23
C GLU A 391 -11.20 19.26 2.22
N LEU A 392 -12.29 18.49 2.32
CA LEU A 392 -12.55 17.38 1.41
C LEU A 392 -12.90 17.87 0.01
N ALA A 393 -13.67 18.96 -0.12
CA ALA A 393 -13.95 19.57 -1.41
C ALA A 393 -12.64 20.06 -2.08
N ALA A 394 -11.77 20.75 -1.34
CA ALA A 394 -10.48 21.19 -1.85
C ALA A 394 -9.56 20.02 -2.26
N LYS A 395 -9.62 18.88 -1.54
CA LYS A 395 -8.90 17.66 -1.92
C LYS A 395 -9.43 17.06 -3.23
N LEU A 396 -10.73 17.10 -3.49
CA LEU A 396 -11.31 16.66 -4.75
C LEU A 396 -10.81 17.51 -5.92
N LEU A 397 -10.64 18.81 -5.72
CA LEU A 397 -10.17 19.75 -6.75
C LEU A 397 -8.66 19.66 -7.03
N ALA A 398 -7.93 18.74 -6.40
CA ALA A 398 -6.46 18.68 -6.53
C ALA A 398 -5.97 18.39 -7.95
N ASP A 399 -6.81 17.90 -8.86
CA ASP A 399 -6.46 17.66 -10.26
C ASP A 399 -6.57 18.92 -11.12
N PHE A 400 -7.28 19.94 -10.64
CA PHE A 400 -7.38 21.26 -11.23
C PHE A 400 -6.30 22.16 -10.61
N GLN A 401 -5.02 21.80 -10.75
CA GLN A 401 -3.95 22.62 -10.17
C GLN A 401 -3.80 23.91 -10.93
N PHE A 402 -3.71 25.02 -10.20
CA PHE A 402 -3.32 26.31 -10.73
C PHE A 402 -1.86 26.58 -10.30
N ALA A 403 -0.98 26.74 -11.26
CA ALA A 403 0.46 27.00 -11.03
C ALA A 403 1.10 26.03 -10.00
N GLY A 404 0.73 24.73 -10.02
CA GLY A 404 1.22 23.73 -9.06
C GLY A 404 0.68 23.88 -7.62
N GLN A 405 -0.20 24.85 -7.37
CA GLN A 405 -0.80 25.08 -6.06
C GLN A 405 -2.17 24.43 -5.94
N ARG A 406 -2.50 24.00 -4.72
CA ARG A 406 -3.81 23.42 -4.40
C ARG A 406 -4.84 24.52 -4.22
N TRP A 407 -6.05 24.27 -4.71
CA TRP A 407 -7.19 25.16 -4.46
C TRP A 407 -7.53 25.23 -2.98
N ARG A 408 -7.80 26.44 -2.51
CA ARG A 408 -8.39 26.74 -1.22
C ARG A 408 -9.84 27.16 -1.41
N ILE A 409 -10.68 26.87 -0.44
CA ILE A 409 -12.10 27.26 -0.46
C ILE A 409 -12.36 28.14 0.75
N THR A 410 -12.87 29.32 0.54
CA THR A 410 -13.20 30.29 1.58
C THR A 410 -14.67 30.65 1.52
N VAL A 411 -15.41 30.41 2.60
CA VAL A 411 -16.83 30.82 2.71
C VAL A 411 -16.89 32.26 3.22
N GLN A 412 -17.41 33.16 2.38
CA GLN A 412 -17.51 34.60 2.68
C GLN A 412 -18.50 34.89 3.81
N LYS A 413 -18.22 35.95 4.59
CA LYS A 413 -19.04 36.37 5.73
C LYS A 413 -20.10 37.40 5.36
N ASP A 414 -19.84 38.25 4.40
CA ASP A 414 -20.65 39.44 4.08
C ASP A 414 -21.01 39.55 2.59
N LYS A 415 -21.97 40.41 2.25
CA LYS A 415 -22.39 40.69 0.88
C LYS A 415 -21.22 41.28 0.08
N PRO A 416 -20.77 40.62 -0.98
CA PRO A 416 -19.71 41.18 -1.82
C PRO A 416 -20.20 42.28 -2.77
N ALA A 417 -19.25 42.97 -3.40
CA ALA A 417 -19.46 43.77 -4.57
C ALA A 417 -20.16 42.96 -5.70
N PRO A 418 -20.86 43.61 -6.64
CA PRO A 418 -21.65 42.95 -7.68
C PRO A 418 -20.79 41.94 -8.45
N ILE A 419 -21.30 40.71 -8.54
CA ILE A 419 -20.65 39.57 -9.18
C ILE A 419 -20.63 39.78 -10.67
N ARG A 420 -19.46 39.84 -11.28
CA ARG A 420 -19.30 39.58 -12.71
C ARG A 420 -19.43 38.08 -12.96
N SER A 421 -20.19 37.68 -13.99
CA SER A 421 -20.27 36.25 -14.34
C SER A 421 -18.88 35.75 -14.75
N PHE A 422 -18.61 34.46 -14.59
CA PHE A 422 -17.34 33.88 -15.04
C PHE A 422 -17.10 34.12 -16.54
N GLU A 423 -18.18 34.06 -17.33
CA GLU A 423 -18.14 34.40 -18.76
C GLU A 423 -17.74 35.86 -18.99
N GLU A 424 -18.23 36.81 -18.17
CA GLU A 424 -17.80 38.22 -18.22
C GLU A 424 -16.35 38.39 -17.74
N SER A 425 -15.92 37.64 -16.74
CA SER A 425 -14.54 37.69 -16.23
C SER A 425 -13.55 37.14 -17.25
N THR A 426 -13.88 36.01 -17.88
CA THR A 426 -13.03 35.39 -18.93
C THR A 426 -13.02 36.29 -20.21
N ALA A 427 -14.17 36.81 -20.63
CA ALA A 427 -14.25 37.71 -21.77
C ALA A 427 -13.45 39.00 -21.52
N ASN A 428 -13.52 39.56 -20.31
CA ASN A 428 -12.71 40.72 -19.94
C ASN A 428 -11.22 40.40 -19.88
N ALA A 429 -10.84 39.23 -19.36
CA ALA A 429 -9.45 38.78 -19.31
C ALA A 429 -8.89 38.59 -20.73
N ILE A 430 -9.64 37.96 -21.65
CA ILE A 430 -9.26 37.84 -23.07
C ILE A 430 -9.06 39.19 -23.67
N LYS A 431 -10.00 40.13 -23.47
CA LYS A 431 -9.92 41.48 -24.00
C LYS A 431 -8.69 42.22 -23.45
N ASN A 432 -8.45 42.17 -22.15
CA ASN A 432 -7.31 42.82 -21.51
C ASN A 432 -5.97 42.29 -22.04
N PHE A 433 -5.84 40.97 -22.23
CA PHE A 433 -4.64 40.38 -22.82
C PHE A 433 -4.48 40.77 -24.30
N ALA A 434 -5.57 40.80 -25.09
CA ALA A 434 -5.54 41.18 -26.49
C ALA A 434 -5.23 42.67 -26.73
N GLU A 435 -5.38 43.51 -25.70
CA GLU A 435 -4.96 44.94 -25.73
C GLU A 435 -3.45 45.11 -25.56
N ILE A 436 -2.73 44.06 -25.13
CA ILE A 436 -1.26 44.09 -24.94
C ILE A 436 -0.57 43.95 -26.31
N PRO A 437 0.34 44.87 -26.67
CA PRO A 437 1.08 44.79 -27.93
C PRO A 437 1.86 43.47 -28.04
N GLY A 438 1.61 42.71 -29.11
CA GLY A 438 2.26 41.41 -29.38
C GLY A 438 1.51 40.19 -28.89
N ILE A 439 0.34 40.35 -28.27
CA ILE A 439 -0.57 39.26 -27.88
C ILE A 439 -1.80 39.31 -28.78
N THR A 440 -2.08 38.20 -29.48
CA THR A 440 -3.26 38.09 -30.33
C THR A 440 -4.48 37.67 -29.53
N GLU A 441 -5.69 37.81 -30.06
CA GLU A 441 -6.91 37.33 -29.41
C GLU A 441 -6.88 35.82 -29.17
N HIS A 442 -6.29 35.06 -30.11
CA HIS A 442 -6.07 33.62 -29.92
C HIS A 442 -5.07 33.31 -28.80
N ASP A 443 -3.97 34.06 -28.68
CA ASP A 443 -3.03 33.90 -27.56
C ASP A 443 -3.72 34.17 -26.21
N ALA A 444 -4.59 35.20 -26.18
CA ALA A 444 -5.37 35.53 -24.99
C ALA A 444 -6.37 34.44 -24.62
N GLU A 445 -7.04 33.83 -25.61
CA GLU A 445 -7.91 32.67 -25.36
C GLU A 445 -7.14 31.48 -24.81
N VAL A 446 -5.96 31.16 -25.35
CA VAL A 446 -5.10 30.11 -24.87
C VAL A 446 -4.62 30.39 -23.43
N LEU A 447 -4.22 31.61 -23.13
CA LEU A 447 -3.85 32.04 -21.78
C LEU A 447 -4.99 31.80 -20.77
N VAL A 448 -6.19 32.32 -21.11
CA VAL A 448 -7.34 32.20 -20.21
C VAL A 448 -7.78 30.76 -20.05
N SER A 449 -7.71 29.93 -21.09
CA SER A 449 -8.00 28.49 -21.01
C SER A 449 -6.99 27.73 -20.14
N ASN A 450 -5.76 28.22 -20.01
CA ASN A 450 -4.74 27.71 -19.10
C ASN A 450 -4.78 28.34 -17.69
N GLY A 451 -5.79 29.21 -17.43
CA GLY A 451 -6.04 29.76 -16.09
C GLY A 451 -5.36 31.12 -15.84
N PHE A 452 -4.71 31.72 -16.84
CA PHE A 452 -4.13 33.04 -16.71
C PHE A 452 -5.22 34.10 -16.97
N ILE A 453 -5.64 34.82 -15.95
CA ILE A 453 -6.72 35.82 -16.02
C ILE A 453 -6.22 37.27 -15.82
N SER A 454 -4.96 37.45 -15.43
CA SER A 454 -4.31 38.77 -15.34
C SER A 454 -2.81 38.69 -15.62
N THR A 455 -2.21 39.83 -15.98
CA THR A 455 -0.76 39.98 -16.17
C THR A 455 0.04 39.70 -14.89
N ASP A 456 -0.48 40.08 -13.72
CA ASP A 456 0.18 39.90 -12.44
C ASP A 456 0.50 38.43 -12.14
N ILE A 457 -0.32 37.49 -12.66
CA ILE A 457 -0.06 36.07 -12.53
C ILE A 457 1.20 35.70 -13.31
N ILE A 458 1.33 36.21 -14.53
CA ILE A 458 2.45 35.89 -15.43
C ILE A 458 3.73 36.54 -14.88
N THR A 459 3.65 37.77 -14.42
CA THR A 459 4.82 38.48 -13.83
C THR A 459 5.28 37.85 -12.51
N SER A 460 4.38 37.22 -11.76
CA SER A 460 4.77 36.50 -10.56
C SER A 460 5.76 35.34 -10.80
N PHE A 461 5.79 34.78 -12.01
CA PHE A 461 6.79 33.79 -12.40
C PHE A 461 8.21 34.36 -12.47
N ALA A 462 8.39 35.67 -12.68
CA ALA A 462 9.72 36.27 -12.67
C ALA A 462 10.46 35.99 -11.34
N ASN A 463 9.72 35.92 -10.24
CA ASN A 463 10.26 35.62 -8.91
C ASN A 463 10.24 34.14 -8.55
N HIS A 464 9.54 33.29 -9.33
CA HIS A 464 9.29 31.88 -9.00
C HIS A 464 9.41 30.98 -10.24
N GLY A 465 10.63 30.71 -10.72
CA GLY A 465 10.89 29.79 -11.82
C GLY A 465 11.09 30.43 -13.21
N GLY A 466 10.87 31.74 -13.34
CA GLY A 466 11.11 32.47 -14.59
C GLY A 466 10.32 31.96 -15.79
N LEU A 467 10.87 32.21 -16.99
CA LEU A 467 10.26 31.75 -18.25
C LEU A 467 10.03 30.23 -18.31
N GLU A 468 10.94 29.44 -17.77
CA GLU A 468 10.82 27.97 -17.77
C GLU A 468 9.64 27.52 -16.90
N GLY A 469 9.47 28.11 -15.72
CA GLY A 469 8.32 27.89 -14.86
C GLY A 469 6.99 28.27 -15.53
N PHE A 470 6.97 29.36 -16.24
CA PHE A 470 5.80 29.82 -17.01
C PHE A 470 5.46 28.83 -18.13
N ILE A 471 6.43 28.41 -18.96
CA ILE A 471 6.22 27.41 -20.01
C ILE A 471 5.65 26.10 -19.46
N ASN A 472 6.22 25.61 -18.36
CA ASN A 472 5.78 24.35 -17.72
C ASN A 472 4.39 24.44 -17.08
N SER A 473 3.80 25.61 -16.95
CA SER A 473 2.45 25.81 -16.40
C SER A 473 1.34 25.63 -17.45
N PHE A 474 1.68 25.59 -18.74
CA PHE A 474 0.71 25.31 -19.79
C PHE A 474 0.34 23.82 -19.87
N ILE A 475 -0.90 23.55 -20.23
CA ILE A 475 -1.34 22.20 -20.60
C ILE A 475 -0.68 21.85 -21.95
N PRO A 476 0.10 20.77 -22.08
CA PRO A 476 0.86 20.48 -23.30
C PRO A 476 0.01 20.48 -24.58
N SER A 477 -1.22 19.98 -24.52
CA SER A 477 -2.14 19.97 -25.66
C SER A 477 -2.64 21.38 -26.08
N SER A 478 -2.57 22.37 -25.19
CA SER A 478 -3.02 23.76 -25.53
C SER A 478 -2.02 24.53 -26.33
N ILE A 479 -0.75 24.15 -26.32
CA ILE A 479 0.36 24.79 -27.04
C ILE A 479 0.99 23.87 -28.10
N GLU A 480 0.40 22.71 -28.38
CA GLU A 480 0.93 21.71 -29.34
C GLU A 480 1.06 22.30 -30.76
N ASN A 481 0.12 23.16 -31.16
CA ASN A 481 0.11 23.81 -32.48
C ASN A 481 0.96 25.09 -32.55
N ASP A 482 1.29 25.70 -31.40
CA ASP A 482 2.15 26.89 -31.30
C ASP A 482 3.02 26.82 -30.03
N PRO A 483 4.12 26.05 -30.05
CA PRO A 483 5.04 25.95 -28.91
C PRO A 483 5.77 27.25 -28.55
N GLU A 484 5.78 28.25 -29.46
CA GLU A 484 6.41 29.54 -29.22
C GLU A 484 5.48 30.56 -28.53
N LEU A 485 4.19 30.24 -28.41
CA LEU A 485 3.21 31.12 -27.78
C LEU A 485 3.62 31.55 -26.37
N PRO A 486 4.03 30.68 -25.46
CA PRO A 486 4.43 31.07 -24.10
C PRO A 486 5.62 32.06 -24.10
N ILE A 487 6.58 31.85 -24.98
CA ILE A 487 7.77 32.72 -25.11
C ILE A 487 7.38 34.08 -25.61
N ARG A 488 6.54 34.17 -26.64
CA ARG A 488 6.03 35.40 -27.23
C ARG A 488 5.25 36.22 -26.20
N VAL A 489 4.33 35.57 -25.48
CA VAL A 489 3.53 36.21 -24.44
C VAL A 489 4.40 36.72 -23.29
N TRP A 490 5.33 35.91 -22.82
CA TRP A 490 6.28 36.29 -21.77
C TRP A 490 7.02 37.55 -22.12
N ASN A 491 7.61 37.60 -23.32
CA ASN A 491 8.37 38.76 -23.77
C ASN A 491 7.49 40.02 -23.91
N SER A 492 6.25 39.88 -24.39
CA SER A 492 5.31 40.99 -24.50
C SER A 492 4.94 41.58 -23.14
N ILE A 493 4.73 40.77 -22.15
CA ILE A 493 4.34 41.22 -20.81
C ILE A 493 5.54 41.81 -20.05
N MET A 494 6.71 41.18 -20.11
CA MET A 494 7.92 41.70 -19.42
C MET A 494 8.40 43.01 -20.02
N ASN A 495 8.26 43.23 -21.33
CA ASN A 495 8.58 44.50 -21.94
C ASN A 495 7.62 45.62 -21.51
N LEU A 496 6.36 45.28 -21.24
CA LEU A 496 5.36 46.25 -20.78
C LEU A 496 5.67 46.75 -19.35
N GLU A 497 6.21 45.88 -18.47
CA GLU A 497 6.67 46.27 -17.13
C GLU A 497 7.92 47.13 -17.18
N ALA A 498 8.85 46.85 -18.10
CA ALA A 498 10.05 47.66 -18.28
C ALA A 498 9.74 49.09 -18.71
N ASP A 499 8.71 49.29 -19.59
CA ASP A 499 8.26 50.59 -20.07
C ASP A 499 7.48 51.40 -19.00
N VAL A 500 7.03 50.78 -17.90
CA VAL A 500 6.30 51.47 -16.82
C VAL A 500 7.26 51.94 -15.71
N GLU A 501 8.47 51.35 -15.63
CA GLU A 501 9.51 51.73 -14.64
C GLU A 501 10.46 52.82 -15.14
N GLU A 502 10.43 53.25 -16.45
CA GLU A 502 11.07 54.43 -17.01
C GLU A 502 10.11 55.66 -16.99
#